data_3509ef96e811e7624a29e6ee7ef05bcd
#
_entry.id   3509ef96e811e7624a29e6ee7ef05bcd
#
_cell.length_a   1.000
_cell.length_b   1.000
_cell.length_c   1.000
_cell.angle_alpha   90.00
_cell.angle_beta   90.00
_cell.angle_gamma   90.00
#
_symmetry.space_group_name_H-M   'P 1'
#
loop_
_entity.id
_entity.type
_entity.pdbx_description
1 polymer ?
#
loop_
_entity_poly.entity_id
_entity_poly.type
_entity_poly.pdbx_seq_one_letter_code
_entity_poly.pdbx_strand_id
1 'polypeptide(L)'
;MTDFINPNEDTRIEEGSKVELHFSVAIEDGVEIDNTRSRENPVSLVMGDGSLLPGFEKALFGLRAGDRRTVSLPPEDAFGPWNPENVQKFDTVKFEQRPIEGHMIEFEDKAKQSLYGVVKTVGEDITEVDFNHPLAGKNITFEVEIFKVTPAGQQGIKIM
;
A
#
# COMPACT_ATOMS: atom_id res chain seq x y z
N MET A 1 17.02 3.22 -43.23
CA MET A 1 17.21 3.34 -41.85
C MET A 1 16.44 2.31 -41.08
N THR A 2 17.11 1.77 -40.29
CA THR A 2 16.45 0.87 -39.43
C THR A 2 15.67 1.62 -38.40
N ASP A 3 14.47 1.30 -38.32
CA ASP A 3 13.71 1.80 -37.25
C ASP A 3 14.23 1.17 -36.00
N PHE A 4 15.05 1.91 -35.35
CA PHE A 4 15.54 1.41 -34.12
C PHE A 4 14.43 1.50 -33.10
N ILE A 5 13.91 0.35 -32.74
CA ILE A 5 12.84 0.29 -31.76
C ILE A 5 13.48 -0.02 -30.43
N ASN A 6 13.26 0.88 -29.49
CA ASN A 6 13.71 0.63 -28.14
C ASN A 6 12.82 -0.45 -27.54
N PRO A 7 13.37 -1.62 -27.21
CA PRO A 7 12.55 -2.71 -26.68
C PRO A 7 11.74 -2.30 -25.46
N ASN A 8 12.25 -1.35 -24.67
CA ASN A 8 11.55 -0.93 -23.46
C ASN A 8 10.31 -0.11 -23.76
N GLU A 9 10.21 0.51 -24.93
CA GLU A 9 9.05 1.33 -25.26
C GLU A 9 7.79 0.52 -25.43
N ASP A 10 7.93 -0.73 -25.90
CA ASP A 10 6.77 -1.58 -26.12
C ASP A 10 6.63 -2.67 -25.09
N THR A 11 7.55 -2.74 -24.16
CA THR A 11 7.49 -3.74 -23.12
C THR A 11 6.39 -3.39 -22.12
N ARG A 12 5.46 -4.30 -21.98
CA ARG A 12 4.34 -4.10 -21.05
C ARG A 12 4.62 -4.81 -19.73
N ILE A 13 4.08 -4.23 -18.68
CA ILE A 13 4.22 -4.82 -17.36
C ILE A 13 3.45 -6.12 -17.31
N GLU A 14 4.12 -7.19 -16.91
CA GLU A 14 3.51 -8.49 -16.67
C GLU A 14 4.17 -9.13 -15.46
N GLU A 15 3.71 -10.29 -15.08
CA GLU A 15 4.26 -10.96 -13.91
C GLU A 15 5.76 -11.21 -14.09
N GLY A 16 6.54 -10.90 -13.06
CA GLY A 16 7.99 -11.02 -13.11
C GLY A 16 8.70 -9.81 -13.64
N SER A 17 7.98 -8.85 -14.21
CA SER A 17 8.61 -7.62 -14.71
C SER A 17 9.20 -6.80 -13.57
N LYS A 18 10.35 -6.17 -13.85
CA LYS A 18 10.91 -5.18 -12.96
C LYS A 18 10.46 -3.81 -13.44
N VAL A 19 9.91 -3.01 -12.56
CA VAL A 19 9.31 -1.73 -12.93
C VAL A 19 9.91 -0.62 -12.10
N GLU A 20 10.30 0.47 -12.76
CA GLU A 20 10.69 1.69 -12.08
C GLU A 20 9.58 2.71 -12.30
N LEU A 21 9.06 3.24 -11.20
CA LEU A 21 7.90 4.11 -11.27
C LEU A 21 7.84 5.08 -10.11
N HIS A 22 7.04 6.12 -10.29
CA HIS A 22 6.56 6.92 -9.16
C HIS A 22 5.10 6.57 -8.94
N PHE A 23 4.68 6.60 -7.68
CA PHE A 23 3.27 6.43 -7.37
C PHE A 23 2.84 7.34 -6.24
N SER A 24 1.55 7.58 -6.17
CA SER A 24 0.93 8.23 -5.01
C SER A 24 -0.29 7.43 -4.60
N VAL A 25 -0.56 7.45 -3.31
CA VAL A 25 -1.70 6.77 -2.70
C VAL A 25 -2.47 7.79 -1.89
N ALA A 26 -3.75 7.92 -2.16
CA ALA A 26 -4.61 8.85 -1.43
C ALA A 26 -5.92 8.16 -1.08
N ILE A 27 -6.55 8.61 0.00
CA ILE A 27 -7.91 8.17 0.29
C ILE A 27 -8.89 9.03 -0.50
N GLU A 28 -10.13 8.58 -0.61
CA GLU A 28 -11.09 9.21 -1.53
C GLU A 28 -11.41 10.66 -1.23
N ASP A 29 -11.18 11.12 -0.01
CA ASP A 29 -11.38 12.52 0.31
C ASP A 29 -10.22 13.42 -0.12
N GLY A 30 -9.23 12.84 -0.80
CA GLY A 30 -8.09 13.58 -1.32
C GLY A 30 -6.89 13.67 -0.43
N VAL A 31 -6.96 13.09 0.77
CA VAL A 31 -5.81 13.09 1.67
C VAL A 31 -4.76 12.12 1.14
N GLU A 32 -3.58 12.65 0.85
CA GLU A 32 -2.48 11.85 0.33
C GLU A 32 -1.81 11.08 1.46
N ILE A 33 -1.64 9.77 1.24
CA ILE A 33 -1.04 8.89 2.24
C ILE A 33 0.45 8.72 1.96
N ASP A 34 0.81 8.56 0.69
CA ASP A 34 2.20 8.38 0.30
C ASP A 34 2.40 8.92 -1.11
N ASN A 35 3.60 9.41 -1.38
CA ASN A 35 3.94 9.94 -2.69
C ASN A 35 5.45 9.81 -2.87
N THR A 36 5.83 8.91 -3.78
CA THR A 36 7.26 8.65 -4.01
C THR A 36 7.97 9.81 -4.70
N ARG A 37 7.22 10.72 -5.36
CA ARG A 37 7.83 11.88 -5.98
C ARG A 37 8.51 12.80 -4.98
N SER A 38 8.03 12.79 -3.74
CA SER A 38 8.64 13.60 -2.69
C SER A 38 10.01 13.06 -2.28
N ARG A 39 10.35 11.86 -2.69
CA ARG A 39 11.64 11.22 -2.39
C ARG A 39 12.66 11.40 -3.52
N GLU A 40 12.28 12.08 -4.58
CA GLU A 40 13.10 12.38 -5.76
C GLU A 40 13.45 11.19 -6.64
N ASN A 41 13.58 10.00 -6.08
CA ASN A 41 13.98 8.80 -6.84
C ASN A 41 12.79 7.88 -7.07
N PRO A 42 12.66 7.30 -8.27
CA PRO A 42 11.62 6.32 -8.51
C PRO A 42 11.82 5.07 -7.66
N VAL A 43 10.72 4.40 -7.42
CA VAL A 43 10.73 3.12 -6.71
C VAL A 43 10.92 2.01 -7.74
N SER A 44 11.69 0.99 -7.36
CA SER A 44 11.91 -0.19 -8.19
C SER A 44 11.18 -1.37 -7.57
N LEU A 45 10.32 -2.01 -8.34
CA LEU A 45 9.49 -3.12 -7.89
C LEU A 45 9.58 -4.29 -8.85
N VAL A 46 9.42 -5.50 -8.32
CA VAL A 46 9.30 -6.70 -9.16
C VAL A 46 7.87 -7.20 -9.01
N MET A 47 7.18 -7.35 -10.13
CA MET A 47 5.78 -7.78 -10.12
C MET A 47 5.68 -9.23 -9.64
N GLY A 48 4.80 -9.43 -8.67
CA GLY A 48 4.57 -10.76 -8.14
C GLY A 48 5.43 -11.14 -6.94
N ASP A 49 6.30 -10.24 -6.47
CA ASP A 49 7.17 -10.55 -5.33
C ASP A 49 6.55 -10.18 -3.98
N GLY A 50 5.31 -9.71 -3.98
CA GLY A 50 4.64 -9.33 -2.74
C GLY A 50 4.89 -7.91 -2.27
N SER A 51 5.66 -7.12 -3.03
CA SER A 51 5.94 -5.73 -2.66
C SER A 51 4.71 -4.85 -2.69
N LEU A 52 3.75 -5.18 -3.55
CA LEU A 52 2.50 -4.46 -3.68
C LEU A 52 1.33 -5.38 -3.37
N LEU A 53 0.26 -4.78 -2.88
CA LEU A 53 -1.00 -5.51 -2.74
C LEU A 53 -1.50 -5.93 -4.11
N PRO A 54 -2.22 -7.06 -4.20
CA PRO A 54 -2.70 -7.56 -5.50
C PRO A 54 -3.50 -6.56 -6.31
N GLY A 55 -4.32 -5.74 -5.67
CA GLY A 55 -5.11 -4.73 -6.37
C GLY A 55 -4.25 -3.66 -7.01
N PHE A 56 -3.16 -3.28 -6.35
CA PHE A 56 -2.21 -2.31 -6.91
C PHE A 56 -1.44 -2.92 -8.07
N GLU A 57 -1.03 -4.17 -7.95
CA GLU A 57 -0.34 -4.86 -9.06
C GLU A 57 -1.23 -4.94 -10.29
N LYS A 58 -2.49 -5.28 -10.10
CA LYS A 58 -3.44 -5.35 -11.20
C LYS A 58 -3.53 -4.05 -11.97
N ALA A 59 -3.44 -2.94 -11.27
CA ALA A 59 -3.52 -1.63 -11.90
C ALA A 59 -2.32 -1.35 -12.80
N LEU A 60 -1.20 -2.03 -12.57
CA LEU A 60 0.02 -1.83 -13.33
C LEU A 60 0.14 -2.70 -14.57
N PHE A 61 -0.51 -3.87 -14.58
CA PHE A 61 -0.38 -4.79 -15.70
C PHE A 61 -0.81 -4.12 -17.01
N GLY A 62 -0.01 -4.33 -18.05
CA GLY A 62 -0.29 -3.81 -19.37
C GLY A 62 0.21 -2.41 -19.63
N LEU A 63 0.74 -1.73 -18.63
CA LEU A 63 1.33 -0.40 -18.81
C LEU A 63 2.74 -0.50 -19.36
N ARG A 64 3.20 0.57 -19.96
CA ARG A 64 4.53 0.66 -20.56
C ARG A 64 5.26 1.86 -19.98
N ALA A 65 6.57 1.92 -20.26
CA ALA A 65 7.34 3.10 -19.90
C ALA A 65 6.71 4.34 -20.54
N GLY A 66 6.56 5.38 -19.76
CA GLY A 66 5.94 6.63 -20.17
C GLY A 66 4.44 6.71 -19.87
N ASP A 67 3.84 5.60 -19.50
CA ASP A 67 2.40 5.61 -19.21
C ASP A 67 2.12 6.17 -17.81
N ARG A 68 0.96 6.77 -17.69
CA ARG A 68 0.41 7.20 -16.42
C ARG A 68 -0.98 6.62 -16.29
N ARG A 69 -1.34 6.28 -15.08
CA ARG A 69 -2.68 5.75 -14.79
C ARG A 69 -3.10 6.16 -13.40
N THR A 70 -4.38 6.50 -13.29
CA THR A 70 -5.00 6.74 -11.99
C THR A 70 -6.18 5.79 -11.88
N VAL A 71 -6.22 5.04 -10.80
CA VAL A 71 -7.32 4.11 -10.56
C VAL A 71 -7.86 4.33 -9.16
N SER A 72 -9.13 4.02 -8.99
CA SER A 72 -9.77 4.00 -7.68
C SER A 72 -9.98 2.54 -7.31
N LEU A 73 -9.47 2.16 -6.16
CA LEU A 73 -9.55 0.78 -5.69
C LEU A 73 -10.52 0.71 -4.51
N PRO A 74 -11.52 -0.17 -4.57
CA PRO A 74 -12.39 -0.38 -3.42
C PRO A 74 -11.63 -1.09 -2.30
N PRO A 75 -12.17 -1.10 -1.08
CA PRO A 75 -11.46 -1.71 0.05
C PRO A 75 -11.00 -3.14 -0.20
N GLU A 76 -11.80 -3.96 -0.86
CA GLU A 76 -11.47 -5.36 -1.11
C GLU A 76 -10.25 -5.52 -2.03
N ASP A 77 -9.95 -4.51 -2.84
CA ASP A 77 -8.79 -4.54 -3.73
C ASP A 77 -7.63 -3.73 -3.15
N ALA A 78 -7.81 -3.12 -2.00
CA ALA A 78 -6.79 -2.29 -1.36
C ALA A 78 -6.44 -2.87 0.01
N PHE A 79 -6.87 -2.22 1.08
CA PHE A 79 -6.48 -2.60 2.43
C PHE A 79 -7.53 -3.43 3.16
N GLY A 80 -8.54 -3.89 2.43
CA GLY A 80 -9.57 -4.76 2.97
C GLY A 80 -10.72 -4.01 3.60
N PRO A 81 -11.82 -4.71 3.86
CA PRO A 81 -12.97 -4.10 4.51
C PRO A 81 -12.66 -3.82 5.98
N TRP A 82 -13.34 -2.80 6.52
CA TRP A 82 -13.29 -2.56 7.95
C TRP A 82 -14.15 -3.63 8.64
N ASN A 83 -13.58 -4.26 9.68
CA ASN A 83 -14.24 -5.34 10.39
C ASN A 83 -14.54 -4.90 11.82
N PRO A 84 -15.82 -4.84 12.23
CA PRO A 84 -16.15 -4.45 13.58
C PRO A 84 -15.63 -5.42 14.65
N GLU A 85 -15.32 -6.67 14.28
CA GLU A 85 -14.75 -7.63 15.21
C GLU A 85 -13.33 -7.27 15.61
N ASN A 86 -12.67 -6.43 14.85
CA ASN A 86 -11.31 -5.97 15.18
C ASN A 86 -11.33 -4.77 16.12
N VAL A 87 -12.50 -4.32 16.54
CA VAL A 87 -12.62 -3.32 17.60
C VAL A 87 -12.73 -4.06 18.93
N GLN A 88 -11.76 -3.82 19.81
CA GLN A 88 -11.70 -4.51 21.09
C GLN A 88 -12.01 -3.55 22.23
N LYS A 89 -12.59 -4.09 23.28
CA LYS A 89 -12.93 -3.31 24.46
C LYS A 89 -11.97 -3.64 25.59
N PHE A 90 -11.51 -2.59 26.26
CA PHE A 90 -10.60 -2.73 27.39
C PHE A 90 -11.12 -1.90 28.55
N ASP A 91 -10.80 -2.32 29.78
CA ASP A 91 -11.11 -1.51 30.94
C ASP A 91 -10.22 -0.27 30.91
N THR A 92 -10.85 0.89 31.00
CA THR A 92 -10.12 2.17 30.91
C THR A 92 -9.05 2.28 31.99
N VAL A 93 -9.31 1.73 33.17
CA VAL A 93 -8.36 1.81 34.29
C VAL A 93 -7.09 1.00 34.09
N LYS A 94 -7.08 0.08 33.13
CA LYS A 94 -5.88 -0.74 32.87
C LYS A 94 -4.81 0.00 32.09
N PHE A 95 -5.14 1.14 31.51
CA PHE A 95 -4.13 1.96 30.82
C PHE A 95 -3.34 2.75 31.83
N GLU A 96 -2.02 2.83 31.64
CA GLU A 96 -1.17 3.58 32.56
C GLU A 96 -1.55 5.06 32.59
N GLN A 97 -1.91 5.60 31.44
CA GLN A 97 -2.40 6.95 31.30
C GLN A 97 -3.74 6.89 30.59
N ARG A 98 -4.62 7.86 30.89
CA ARG A 98 -5.91 7.87 30.23
C ARG A 98 -5.72 7.95 28.72
N PRO A 99 -6.29 7.02 27.96
CA PRO A 99 -6.13 7.05 26.50
C PRO A 99 -6.85 8.25 25.89
N ILE A 100 -6.40 8.65 24.70
CA ILE A 100 -6.93 9.80 23.98
C ILE A 100 -7.49 9.32 22.66
N GLU A 101 -8.73 9.68 22.36
CA GLU A 101 -9.36 9.30 21.10
C GLU A 101 -8.51 9.74 19.91
N GLY A 102 -8.37 8.83 18.94
CA GLY A 102 -7.60 9.09 17.72
C GLY A 102 -6.12 8.79 17.83
N HIS A 103 -5.62 8.56 19.04
CA HIS A 103 -4.21 8.23 19.20
C HIS A 103 -3.95 6.74 18.94
N MET A 104 -2.77 6.45 18.41
CA MET A 104 -2.33 5.09 18.19
C MET A 104 -1.64 4.57 19.44
N ILE A 105 -1.98 3.36 19.83
CA ILE A 105 -1.40 2.71 21.01
C ILE A 105 -0.78 1.40 20.57
N GLU A 106 0.38 1.08 21.12
CA GLU A 106 1.02 -0.20 20.92
C GLU A 106 0.65 -1.14 22.05
N PHE A 107 0.22 -2.33 21.68
CA PHE A 107 -0.08 -3.41 22.61
C PHE A 107 0.88 -4.56 22.39
N GLU A 108 1.25 -5.23 23.45
CA GLU A 108 2.07 -6.42 23.34
C GLU A 108 1.19 -7.63 23.69
N ASP A 109 1.14 -8.60 22.79
CA ASP A 109 0.35 -9.81 23.05
C ASP A 109 1.15 -10.83 23.88
N LYS A 110 0.54 -11.98 24.15
CA LYS A 110 1.18 -13.02 24.98
C LYS A 110 2.43 -13.59 24.34
N ALA A 111 2.56 -13.52 23.03
CA ALA A 111 3.73 -13.95 22.30
C ALA A 111 4.77 -12.85 22.16
N LYS A 112 4.55 -11.72 22.83
CA LYS A 112 5.41 -10.54 22.81
C LYS A 112 5.49 -9.87 21.44
N GLN A 113 4.47 -10.08 20.61
CA GLN A 113 4.35 -9.39 19.35
C GLN A 113 3.60 -8.08 19.56
N SER A 114 4.05 -7.05 18.88
CA SER A 114 3.40 -5.74 18.98
C SER A 114 2.19 -5.66 18.06
N LEU A 115 1.11 -5.13 18.62
CA LEU A 115 -0.09 -4.82 17.87
C LEU A 115 -0.37 -3.33 18.02
N TYR A 116 -0.74 -2.69 16.93
CA TYR A 116 -1.05 -1.26 16.96
C TYR A 116 -2.54 -1.07 16.77
N GLY A 117 -3.14 -0.27 17.64
CA GLY A 117 -4.54 0.06 17.55
C GLY A 117 -4.76 1.55 17.70
N VAL A 118 -5.86 2.03 17.14
CA VAL A 118 -6.25 3.43 17.27
C VAL A 118 -7.39 3.52 18.27
N VAL A 119 -7.25 4.40 19.25
CA VAL A 119 -8.28 4.59 20.27
C VAL A 119 -9.52 5.19 19.60
N LYS A 120 -10.61 4.45 19.63
CA LYS A 120 -11.86 4.85 18.99
C LYS A 120 -12.75 5.68 19.92
N THR A 121 -13.00 5.17 21.14
CA THR A 121 -13.78 5.88 22.14
C THR A 121 -13.17 5.66 23.50
N VAL A 122 -13.30 6.64 24.36
CA VAL A 122 -12.83 6.56 25.75
C VAL A 122 -14.01 6.81 26.66
N GLY A 123 -14.44 5.77 27.39
CA GLY A 123 -15.46 5.90 28.41
C GLY A 123 -14.82 5.86 29.79
N GLU A 124 -15.62 6.07 30.82
CA GLU A 124 -15.13 5.97 32.17
C GLU A 124 -14.69 4.56 32.53
N ASP A 125 -15.45 3.58 32.06
CA ASP A 125 -15.20 2.17 32.37
C ASP A 125 -14.53 1.42 31.21
N ILE A 126 -14.96 1.71 29.98
CA ILE A 126 -14.56 0.96 28.80
C ILE A 126 -13.97 1.89 27.75
N THR A 127 -12.83 1.47 27.21
CA THR A 127 -12.19 2.13 26.08
C THR A 127 -12.21 1.16 24.90
N GLU A 128 -12.65 1.64 23.74
CA GLU A 128 -12.63 0.85 22.51
C GLU A 128 -11.41 1.19 21.70
N VAL A 129 -10.73 0.15 21.22
CA VAL A 129 -9.54 0.30 20.39
C VAL A 129 -9.77 -0.44 19.08
N ASP A 130 -9.52 0.23 17.97
CA ASP A 130 -9.71 -0.31 16.64
C ASP A 130 -8.39 -0.83 16.12
N PHE A 131 -8.30 -2.15 15.93
CA PHE A 131 -7.11 -2.81 15.41
C PHE A 131 -7.17 -3.06 13.91
N ASN A 132 -8.18 -2.52 13.23
CA ASN A 132 -8.19 -2.56 11.77
C ASN A 132 -7.02 -1.77 11.20
N HIS A 133 -6.60 -2.15 10.00
CA HIS A 133 -5.63 -1.32 9.30
C HIS A 133 -6.21 0.09 9.16
N PRO A 134 -5.41 1.14 9.33
CA PRO A 134 -5.92 2.52 9.27
C PRO A 134 -6.65 2.86 7.99
N LEU A 135 -6.33 2.17 6.90
CA LEU A 135 -6.95 2.42 5.59
C LEU A 135 -8.03 1.39 5.25
N ALA A 136 -8.32 0.47 6.17
CA ALA A 136 -9.38 -0.52 5.95
C ALA A 136 -10.73 0.17 5.78
N GLY A 137 -11.53 -0.34 4.85
CA GLY A 137 -12.86 0.22 4.57
C GLY A 137 -12.84 1.47 3.74
N LYS A 138 -11.68 1.89 3.26
CA LYS A 138 -11.55 3.12 2.48
C LYS A 138 -11.26 2.81 1.02
N ASN A 139 -11.85 3.62 0.14
CA ASN A 139 -11.49 3.59 -1.27
C ASN A 139 -10.17 4.32 -1.43
N ILE A 140 -9.29 3.77 -2.25
CA ILE A 140 -7.94 4.30 -2.43
C ILE A 140 -7.78 4.78 -3.85
N THR A 141 -7.26 5.99 -4.01
CA THR A 141 -6.86 6.50 -5.32
C THR A 141 -5.37 6.23 -5.48
N PHE A 142 -5.02 5.47 -6.50
CA PHE A 142 -3.66 5.07 -6.79
C PHE A 142 -3.26 5.64 -8.14
N GLU A 143 -2.26 6.51 -8.14
CA GLU A 143 -1.73 7.12 -9.36
C GLU A 143 -0.32 6.61 -9.58
N VAL A 144 0.00 6.22 -10.81
CA VAL A 144 1.34 5.75 -11.15
C VAL A 144 1.84 6.45 -12.41
N GLU A 145 3.15 6.58 -12.47
CA GLU A 145 3.86 7.03 -13.66
C GLU A 145 5.03 6.07 -13.87
N ILE A 146 5.04 5.41 -15.04
CA ILE A 146 6.01 4.36 -15.31
C ILE A 146 7.20 4.94 -16.04
N PHE A 147 8.40 4.67 -15.53
CA PHE A 147 9.62 5.14 -16.16
C PHE A 147 10.35 4.06 -16.93
N LYS A 148 10.35 2.84 -16.42
CA LYS A 148 11.08 1.76 -17.06
C LYS A 148 10.42 0.43 -16.74
N VAL A 149 10.34 -0.45 -17.75
CA VAL A 149 9.85 -1.81 -17.59
C VAL A 149 10.91 -2.76 -18.13
N THR A 150 11.39 -3.65 -17.28
CA THR A 150 12.35 -4.69 -17.68
C THR A 150 11.62 -6.03 -17.66
N PRO A 151 11.59 -6.75 -18.79
CA PRO A 151 10.84 -8.00 -18.85
C PRO A 151 11.40 -9.05 -17.91
N ALA A 152 10.51 -9.94 -17.50
CA ALA A 152 10.93 -11.12 -16.75
C ALA A 152 11.94 -11.92 -17.57
N GLY A 153 12.89 -12.52 -16.91
CA GLY A 153 13.91 -13.31 -17.57
C GLY A 153 15.13 -12.51 -18.00
N GLN A 154 15.06 -11.18 -17.97
CA GLN A 154 16.20 -10.33 -18.27
C GLN A 154 16.79 -9.67 -17.04
N GLN A 155 16.17 -9.91 -15.90
CA GLN A 155 16.56 -9.28 -14.65
C GLN A 155 17.61 -10.12 -13.95
N GLY A 156 18.81 -9.58 -13.86
CA GLY A 156 19.84 -10.25 -13.09
C GLY A 156 20.30 -11.58 -13.63
N ILE A 157 19.98 -11.89 -14.86
CA ILE A 157 20.40 -13.14 -15.48
C ILE A 157 21.83 -13.01 -15.94
N LYS A 158 22.60 -14.00 -15.60
CA LYS A 158 23.98 -14.09 -16.05
C LYS A 158 24.05 -14.99 -17.27
N ILE A 159 24.61 -14.45 -18.30
CA ILE A 159 24.83 -15.23 -19.53
C ILE A 159 26.26 -15.72 -19.52
N MET A 160 26.40 -16.98 -19.63
CA MET A 160 27.73 -17.57 -19.67
C MET A 160 28.27 -17.61 -21.05
#